data_dc4723def1d9d41295a07921793b6840
#
_entry.id   dc4723def1d9d41295a07921793b6840
#
_cell.length_a   1.000
_cell.length_b   1.000
_cell.length_c   1.000
_cell.angle_alpha   90.00
_cell.angle_beta   90.00
_cell.angle_gamma   90.00
#
_symmetry.space_group_name_H-M   'P 1'
#
loop_
_entity.id
_entity.type
_entity.pdbx_description
1 polymer ?
#
loop_
_entity_poly.entity_id
_entity_poly.type
_entity_poly.pdbx_seq_one_letter_code
_entity_poly.pdbx_strand_id
1 'polypeptide(L)'
;MPIKIPNQLPATNTLTAENIFVMTETRAITQDIRPLQILLLNLMPTKVDTETQLARVLGNTPLQIELELIAPAGHVSKNTSQAHMLAFYKAFDEVKDRTFDGLVITGAPVELMEFEEVDYWPELCEIMEWSKTHVHSTLHICWGAQAGLYYHYGIPKRVLDHKLFGVFEHTVEDPNYILFRGFDDTFWVPHSRNTTVDRADIEAVPELKILASSPEAGVYAVKTDQGRQVFLMGHAEYDRDTLRKEYMRDLAAGVDIQLPKHYFPNDDPNKKPPVRWRSCAHLLYANWLNYCVYQTAPYDIRDIEKGIRTDD
;
A
#
# COMPACT_ATOMS: atom_id res chain seq x y z
N MET A 1 -21.42 4.30 -0.39
CA MET A 1 -21.84 4.56 1.01
C MET A 1 -22.35 3.26 1.59
N PRO A 2 -22.00 2.90 2.85
CA PRO A 2 -22.59 1.76 3.51
C PRO A 2 -24.10 1.96 3.65
N ILE A 3 -24.86 0.87 3.62
CA ILE A 3 -26.32 0.94 3.79
C ILE A 3 -26.65 1.36 5.22
N LYS A 4 -27.45 2.43 5.37
CA LYS A 4 -27.98 2.82 6.66
C LYS A 4 -29.22 1.98 6.96
N ILE A 5 -29.23 1.33 8.11
CA ILE A 5 -30.37 0.49 8.55
C ILE A 5 -30.78 0.83 9.98
N PRO A 6 -32.03 0.56 10.38
CA PRO A 6 -32.47 0.76 11.77
C PRO A 6 -31.61 -0.04 12.75
N ASN A 7 -31.33 0.54 13.93
CA ASN A 7 -30.45 -0.06 14.95
C ASN A 7 -30.84 -1.50 15.36
N GLN A 8 -32.13 -1.83 15.35
CA GLN A 8 -32.64 -3.13 15.81
C GLN A 8 -33.07 -4.05 14.68
N LEU A 9 -32.74 -3.72 13.44
CA LEU A 9 -33.10 -4.59 12.32
C LEU A 9 -32.33 -5.92 12.43
N PRO A 10 -33.03 -7.10 12.42
CA PRO A 10 -32.36 -8.41 12.54
C PRO A 10 -31.28 -8.64 11.50
N ALA A 11 -31.38 -8.04 10.32
CA ALA A 11 -30.38 -8.07 9.26
C ALA A 11 -29.02 -7.54 9.72
N THR A 12 -28.94 -6.65 10.72
CA THR A 12 -27.68 -6.09 11.24
C THR A 12 -26.73 -7.20 11.69
N ASN A 13 -27.23 -8.17 12.47
CA ASN A 13 -26.40 -9.26 12.99
C ASN A 13 -25.93 -10.19 11.86
N THR A 14 -26.80 -10.53 10.92
CA THR A 14 -26.46 -11.37 9.76
C THR A 14 -25.40 -10.72 8.89
N LEU A 15 -25.62 -9.46 8.51
CA LEU A 15 -24.72 -8.71 7.65
C LEU A 15 -23.36 -8.47 8.34
N THR A 16 -23.36 -8.21 9.65
CA THR A 16 -22.12 -8.09 10.42
C THR A 16 -21.35 -9.41 10.47
N ALA A 17 -22.06 -10.55 10.66
CA ALA A 17 -21.42 -11.86 10.63
C ALA A 17 -20.84 -12.23 9.24
N GLU A 18 -21.41 -11.69 8.18
CA GLU A 18 -20.92 -11.82 6.79
C GLU A 18 -19.84 -10.77 6.44
N ASN A 19 -19.34 -10.02 7.42
CA ASN A 19 -18.41 -8.90 7.21
C ASN A 19 -18.94 -7.83 6.22
N ILE A 20 -20.27 -7.70 6.13
CA ILE A 20 -20.92 -6.63 5.38
C ILE A 20 -21.12 -5.44 6.32
N PHE A 21 -20.41 -4.35 6.05
CA PHE A 21 -20.54 -3.17 6.87
C PHE A 21 -21.95 -2.55 6.71
N VAL A 22 -22.62 -2.37 7.86
CA VAL A 22 -23.90 -1.67 7.95
C VAL A 22 -23.75 -0.47 8.87
N MET A 23 -24.30 0.66 8.45
CA MET A 23 -24.37 1.86 9.28
C MET A 23 -25.68 1.89 10.04
N THR A 24 -25.62 1.76 11.36
CA THR A 24 -26.81 1.94 12.21
C THR A 24 -27.18 3.42 12.28
N GLU A 25 -28.44 3.70 12.66
CA GLU A 25 -28.91 5.09 12.80
C GLU A 25 -28.08 5.88 13.80
N THR A 26 -27.72 5.28 14.93
CA THR A 26 -26.89 5.91 15.97
C THR A 26 -25.53 6.31 15.42
N ARG A 27 -24.88 5.42 14.66
CA ARG A 27 -23.58 5.69 14.05
C ARG A 27 -23.67 6.73 12.93
N ALA A 28 -24.76 6.72 12.16
CA ALA A 28 -24.96 7.69 11.08
C ALA A 28 -25.09 9.14 11.57
N ILE A 29 -25.63 9.36 12.78
CA ILE A 29 -25.77 10.69 13.38
C ILE A 29 -24.41 11.28 13.78
N THR A 30 -23.43 10.45 14.08
CA THR A 30 -22.12 10.87 14.57
C THR A 30 -21.05 10.98 13.46
N GLN A 31 -21.41 10.72 12.20
CA GLN A 31 -20.47 10.81 11.08
C GLN A 31 -20.75 12.06 10.22
N ASP A 32 -19.83 13.02 10.27
CA ASP A 32 -19.74 14.06 9.25
C ASP A 32 -19.12 13.49 7.98
N ILE A 33 -19.68 13.89 6.82
CA ILE A 33 -19.09 13.55 5.51
C ILE A 33 -17.99 14.56 5.25
N ARG A 34 -16.77 14.22 5.61
CA ARG A 34 -15.57 14.98 5.27
C ARG A 34 -14.71 14.20 4.27
N PRO A 35 -13.97 14.87 3.38
CA PRO A 35 -12.98 14.20 2.53
C PRO A 35 -11.91 13.51 3.39
N LEU A 36 -11.51 12.30 2.96
CA LEU A 36 -10.39 11.61 3.57
C LEU A 36 -9.08 12.32 3.20
N GLN A 37 -8.29 12.66 4.19
CA GLN A 37 -6.98 13.27 4.01
C GLN A 37 -5.95 12.14 3.83
N ILE A 38 -5.50 11.92 2.61
CA ILE A 38 -4.51 10.89 2.27
C ILE A 38 -3.19 11.53 1.91
N LEU A 39 -2.14 11.16 2.65
CA LEU A 39 -0.77 11.57 2.38
C LEU A 39 -0.06 10.50 1.55
N LEU A 40 0.67 10.89 0.53
CA LEU A 40 1.48 10.01 -0.31
C LEU A 40 2.95 10.40 -0.19
N LEU A 41 3.73 9.58 0.52
CA LEU A 41 5.19 9.66 0.50
C LEU A 41 5.71 8.91 -0.73
N ASN A 42 6.06 9.67 -1.76
CA ASN A 42 6.52 9.11 -3.03
C ASN A 42 8.05 9.06 -3.07
N LEU A 43 8.61 7.86 -2.88
CA LEU A 43 10.06 7.59 -2.91
C LEU A 43 10.55 7.18 -4.31
N MET A 44 9.63 6.99 -5.28
CA MET A 44 9.98 6.56 -6.64
C MET A 44 10.64 7.68 -7.42
N PRO A 45 11.63 7.36 -8.29
CA PRO A 45 12.30 8.36 -9.12
C PRO A 45 11.42 8.89 -10.26
N THR A 46 10.47 8.08 -10.77
CA THR A 46 9.48 8.45 -11.78
C THR A 46 8.19 8.90 -11.11
N LYS A 47 8.22 10.06 -10.44
CA LYS A 47 7.13 10.51 -9.57
C LYS A 47 5.79 10.62 -10.31
N VAL A 48 5.77 11.21 -11.49
CA VAL A 48 4.54 11.43 -12.28
C VAL A 48 3.82 10.12 -12.64
N ASP A 49 4.58 9.10 -13.04
CA ASP A 49 4.01 7.77 -13.32
C ASP A 49 3.40 7.16 -12.06
N THR A 50 4.13 7.21 -10.93
CA THR A 50 3.68 6.68 -9.64
C THR A 50 2.46 7.42 -9.10
N GLU A 51 2.44 8.76 -9.19
CA GLU A 51 1.28 9.59 -8.85
C GLU A 51 0.04 9.16 -9.62
N THR A 52 0.18 8.99 -10.94
CA THR A 52 -0.92 8.60 -11.82
C THR A 52 -1.44 7.20 -11.50
N GLN A 53 -0.53 6.25 -11.23
CA GLN A 53 -0.87 4.88 -10.88
C GLN A 53 -1.63 4.81 -9.55
N LEU A 54 -1.11 5.47 -8.51
CA LEU A 54 -1.75 5.50 -7.20
C LEU A 54 -3.05 6.31 -7.19
N ALA A 55 -3.09 7.48 -7.83
CA ALA A 55 -4.31 8.28 -7.94
C ALA A 55 -5.44 7.49 -8.62
N ARG A 56 -5.12 6.64 -9.61
CA ARG A 56 -6.12 5.82 -10.30
C ARG A 56 -6.74 4.77 -9.38
N VAL A 57 -5.95 4.08 -8.57
CA VAL A 57 -6.49 3.02 -7.68
C VAL A 57 -7.13 3.63 -6.44
N LEU A 58 -6.58 4.70 -5.88
CA LEU A 58 -7.17 5.44 -4.76
C LEU A 58 -8.48 6.15 -5.17
N GLY A 59 -8.57 6.69 -6.38
CA GLY A 59 -9.76 7.39 -6.87
C GLY A 59 -10.91 6.46 -7.28
N ASN A 60 -10.73 5.14 -7.30
CA ASN A 60 -11.78 4.18 -7.64
C ASN A 60 -12.66 3.81 -6.44
N THR A 61 -13.23 4.81 -5.79
CA THR A 61 -14.08 4.67 -4.61
C THR A 61 -15.16 5.75 -4.62
N PRO A 62 -16.34 5.53 -4.02
CA PRO A 62 -17.33 6.58 -3.81
C PRO A 62 -16.94 7.57 -2.69
N LEU A 63 -15.87 7.31 -1.93
CA LEU A 63 -15.36 8.19 -0.89
C LEU A 63 -14.63 9.37 -1.51
N GLN A 64 -14.83 10.55 -0.99
CA GLN A 64 -14.08 11.73 -1.41
C GLN A 64 -12.69 11.71 -0.75
N ILE A 65 -11.64 11.89 -1.55
CA ILE A 65 -10.25 11.86 -1.11
C ILE A 65 -9.58 13.18 -1.47
N GLU A 66 -8.86 13.75 -0.53
CA GLU A 66 -7.88 14.79 -0.75
C GLU A 66 -6.49 14.15 -0.67
N LEU A 67 -5.81 14.10 -1.81
CA LEU A 67 -4.48 13.50 -1.93
C LEU A 67 -3.42 14.59 -1.84
N GLU A 68 -2.52 14.48 -0.87
CA GLU A 68 -1.40 15.39 -0.66
C GLU A 68 -0.08 14.63 -0.86
N LEU A 69 0.88 15.23 -1.57
CA LEU A 69 2.13 14.58 -1.95
C LEU A 69 3.29 15.12 -1.11
N ILE A 70 4.09 14.19 -0.57
CA ILE A 70 5.37 14.53 0.08
C ILE A 70 6.51 13.71 -0.51
N ALA A 71 7.71 14.27 -0.44
CA ALA A 71 8.96 13.60 -0.79
C ALA A 71 10.02 13.99 0.24
N PRO A 72 11.05 13.14 0.45
CA PRO A 72 12.15 13.47 1.35
C PRO A 72 12.84 14.78 0.95
N ALA A 73 13.03 15.68 1.92
CA ALA A 73 13.57 17.02 1.68
C ALA A 73 15.03 16.99 1.21
N GLY A 74 15.83 16.02 1.69
CA GLY A 74 17.24 15.86 1.34
C GLY A 74 17.51 15.19 -0.01
N HIS A 75 16.48 14.65 -0.67
CA HIS A 75 16.65 13.86 -1.89
C HIS A 75 16.24 14.62 -3.15
N VAL A 76 17.21 14.87 -4.04
CA VAL A 76 16.94 15.52 -5.34
C VAL A 76 16.48 14.47 -6.36
N SER A 77 15.24 14.57 -6.79
CA SER A 77 14.71 13.69 -7.84
C SER A 77 15.41 13.94 -9.18
N LYS A 78 16.07 12.89 -9.72
CA LYS A 78 16.81 13.00 -11.01
C LYS A 78 15.90 12.93 -12.24
N ASN A 79 14.72 12.35 -12.11
CA ASN A 79 13.81 12.04 -13.24
C ASN A 79 12.51 12.86 -13.21
N THR A 80 12.40 13.83 -12.31
CA THR A 80 11.24 14.71 -12.20
C THR A 80 11.71 16.16 -12.20
N SER A 81 11.05 17.04 -12.95
CA SER A 81 11.43 18.43 -13.03
C SER A 81 11.28 19.14 -11.68
N GLN A 82 12.19 20.06 -11.38
CA GLN A 82 12.11 20.87 -10.17
C GLN A 82 10.80 21.68 -10.09
N ALA A 83 10.31 22.16 -11.25
CA ALA A 83 9.04 22.89 -11.33
C ALA A 83 7.86 22.01 -10.86
N HIS A 84 7.83 20.73 -11.23
CA HIS A 84 6.81 19.77 -10.78
C HIS A 84 6.90 19.56 -9.27
N MET A 85 8.12 19.36 -8.74
CA MET A 85 8.33 19.18 -7.31
C MET A 85 7.84 20.39 -6.51
N LEU A 86 8.22 21.59 -6.91
CA LEU A 86 7.81 22.82 -6.24
C LEU A 86 6.30 23.09 -6.32
N ALA A 87 5.66 22.65 -7.40
CA ALA A 87 4.22 22.88 -7.59
C ALA A 87 3.33 21.92 -6.80
N PHE A 88 3.76 20.68 -6.59
CA PHE A 88 2.87 19.62 -6.12
C PHE A 88 3.36 18.89 -4.86
N TYR A 89 4.64 18.97 -4.51
CA TYR A 89 5.20 18.27 -3.34
C TYR A 89 5.47 19.23 -2.20
N LYS A 90 5.17 18.75 -1.00
CA LYS A 90 5.55 19.39 0.26
C LYS A 90 6.71 18.65 0.91
N ALA A 91 7.47 19.36 1.73
CA ALA A 91 8.40 18.74 2.66
C ALA A 91 7.65 18.18 3.88
N PHE A 92 8.24 17.21 4.56
CA PHE A 92 7.64 16.64 5.77
C PHE A 92 7.38 17.69 6.85
N ASP A 93 8.28 18.66 7.02
CA ASP A 93 8.12 19.75 7.98
C ASP A 93 6.87 20.62 7.77
N GLU A 94 6.32 20.66 6.54
CA GLU A 94 5.10 21.41 6.25
C GLU A 94 3.82 20.68 6.64
N VAL A 95 3.91 19.38 6.95
CA VAL A 95 2.76 18.51 7.24
C VAL A 95 2.80 17.86 8.62
N LYS A 96 3.93 17.84 9.31
CA LYS A 96 4.15 17.10 10.54
C LYS A 96 3.25 17.49 11.73
N ASP A 97 2.73 18.72 11.74
CA ASP A 97 1.81 19.20 12.78
C ASP A 97 0.34 18.87 12.48
N ARG A 98 0.08 18.13 11.42
CA ARG A 98 -1.27 17.74 10.97
C ARG A 98 -1.50 16.25 11.16
N THR A 99 -2.77 15.87 11.17
CA THR A 99 -3.21 14.48 11.21
C THR A 99 -3.86 14.07 9.89
N PHE A 100 -3.71 12.80 9.51
CA PHE A 100 -4.19 12.25 8.25
C PHE A 100 -4.98 10.95 8.48
N ASP A 101 -5.96 10.69 7.63
CA ASP A 101 -6.71 9.44 7.65
C ASP A 101 -5.86 8.28 7.16
N GLY A 102 -5.03 8.52 6.15
CA GLY A 102 -4.16 7.51 5.59
C GLY A 102 -2.83 8.05 5.09
N LEU A 103 -1.81 7.19 5.11
CA LEU A 103 -0.49 7.43 4.52
C LEU A 103 -0.15 6.26 3.59
N VAL A 104 0.30 6.57 2.39
CA VAL A 104 0.90 5.58 1.48
C VAL A 104 2.39 5.87 1.37
N ILE A 105 3.23 4.87 1.67
CA ILE A 105 4.69 4.93 1.50
C ILE A 105 5.05 4.02 0.32
N THR A 106 5.58 4.59 -0.75
CA THR A 106 5.90 3.84 -1.98
C THR A 106 7.19 3.03 -1.87
N GLY A 107 7.43 2.18 -2.86
CA GLY A 107 8.74 1.59 -3.08
C GLY A 107 9.79 2.62 -3.50
N ALA A 108 11.06 2.17 -3.54
CA ALA A 108 12.20 2.92 -4.03
C ALA A 108 13.23 1.97 -4.66
N PRO A 109 13.98 2.39 -5.71
CA PRO A 109 14.97 1.53 -6.37
C PRO A 109 16.33 1.53 -5.65
N VAL A 110 16.31 1.39 -4.34
CA VAL A 110 17.50 1.38 -3.46
C VAL A 110 17.65 0.06 -2.70
N GLU A 111 17.01 -0.99 -3.19
CA GLU A 111 16.86 -2.29 -2.52
C GLU A 111 18.18 -2.97 -2.15
N LEU A 112 19.23 -2.77 -2.97
CA LEU A 112 20.54 -3.39 -2.77
C LEU A 112 21.45 -2.63 -1.79
N MET A 113 21.05 -1.41 -1.38
CA MET A 113 21.73 -0.66 -0.33
C MET A 113 21.23 -1.13 1.04
N GLU A 114 22.07 -1.09 2.06
CA GLU A 114 21.57 -1.21 3.43
C GLU A 114 20.63 -0.04 3.75
N PHE A 115 19.68 -0.23 4.66
CA PHE A 115 18.69 0.81 4.95
C PHE A 115 19.35 2.09 5.43
N GLU A 116 20.35 1.98 6.30
CA GLU A 116 21.09 3.07 6.90
C GLU A 116 22.00 3.83 5.90
N GLU A 117 22.30 3.24 4.74
CA GLU A 117 23.07 3.87 3.68
C GLU A 117 22.23 4.73 2.74
N VAL A 118 20.88 4.63 2.85
CA VAL A 118 19.96 5.45 2.05
C VAL A 118 19.96 6.88 2.58
N ASP A 119 20.23 7.85 1.73
CA ASP A 119 20.41 9.26 2.08
C ASP A 119 19.24 9.89 2.85
N TYR A 120 18.01 9.46 2.59
CA TYR A 120 16.80 9.90 3.27
C TYR A 120 16.31 8.95 4.38
N TRP A 121 17.10 7.93 4.75
CA TRP A 121 16.70 6.97 5.79
C TRP A 121 16.33 7.61 7.14
N PRO A 122 17.12 8.57 7.67
CA PRO A 122 16.76 9.23 8.92
C PRO A 122 15.39 9.93 8.87
N GLU A 123 15.11 10.65 7.79
CA GLU A 123 13.82 11.32 7.60
C GLU A 123 12.68 10.31 7.42
N LEU A 124 12.91 9.21 6.70
CA LEU A 124 11.92 8.13 6.56
C LEU A 124 11.59 7.49 7.90
N CYS A 125 12.58 7.25 8.77
CA CYS A 125 12.37 6.77 10.14
C CYS A 125 11.52 7.75 10.97
N GLU A 126 11.80 9.05 10.86
CA GLU A 126 11.02 10.09 11.52
C GLU A 126 9.55 10.09 11.05
N ILE A 127 9.32 9.99 9.74
CA ILE A 127 7.97 9.90 9.16
C ILE A 127 7.26 8.63 9.63
N MET A 128 7.92 7.48 9.65
CA MET A 128 7.34 6.21 10.12
C MET A 128 6.99 6.27 11.61
N GLU A 129 7.84 6.87 12.45
CA GLU A 129 7.52 7.07 13.87
C GLU A 129 6.34 8.03 14.06
N TRP A 130 6.38 9.18 13.38
CA TRP A 130 5.32 10.17 13.38
C TRP A 130 3.97 9.56 12.93
N SER A 131 3.98 8.66 11.96
CA SER A 131 2.76 8.04 11.44
C SER A 131 1.98 7.24 12.49
N LYS A 132 2.64 6.75 13.54
CA LYS A 132 1.99 6.00 14.62
C LYS A 132 0.97 6.84 15.41
N THR A 133 1.18 8.14 15.47
CA THR A 133 0.37 9.06 16.28
C THR A 133 -0.45 10.03 15.42
N HIS A 134 -0.02 10.32 14.20
CA HIS A 134 -0.63 11.33 13.33
C HIS A 134 -1.37 10.75 12.11
N VAL A 135 -1.25 9.44 11.88
CA VAL A 135 -1.93 8.77 10.75
C VAL A 135 -2.78 7.62 11.27
N HIS A 136 -4.03 7.54 10.82
CA HIS A 136 -4.91 6.46 11.25
C HIS A 136 -4.52 5.11 10.65
N SER A 137 -4.25 5.03 9.34
CA SER A 137 -3.80 3.81 8.67
C SER A 137 -2.68 4.08 7.68
N THR A 138 -1.60 3.27 7.72
CA THR A 138 -0.47 3.37 6.81
C THR A 138 -0.36 2.16 5.90
N LEU A 139 -0.27 2.40 4.59
CA LEU A 139 -0.05 1.40 3.56
C LEU A 139 1.38 1.53 3.02
N HIS A 140 2.19 0.51 3.25
CA HIS A 140 3.57 0.42 2.77
C HIS A 140 3.66 -0.47 1.53
N ILE A 141 4.41 -0.05 0.50
CA ILE A 141 4.49 -0.76 -0.78
C ILE A 141 5.94 -1.14 -1.11
N CYS A 142 6.17 -2.38 -1.50
CA CYS A 142 7.43 -2.94 -1.99
C CYS A 142 8.61 -2.65 -1.06
N TRP A 143 9.62 -1.88 -1.48
CA TRP A 143 10.73 -1.48 -0.62
C TRP A 143 10.25 -0.69 0.61
N GLY A 144 9.24 0.16 0.46
CA GLY A 144 8.63 0.85 1.60
C GLY A 144 8.02 -0.11 2.61
N ALA A 145 7.50 -1.27 2.16
CA ALA A 145 7.01 -2.32 3.05
C ALA A 145 8.17 -3.02 3.80
N GLN A 146 9.27 -3.31 3.11
CA GLN A 146 10.47 -3.87 3.75
C GLN A 146 11.08 -2.88 4.75
N ALA A 147 11.16 -1.59 4.38
CA ALA A 147 11.65 -0.53 5.26
C ALA A 147 10.79 -0.40 6.53
N GLY A 148 9.45 -0.45 6.38
CA GLY A 148 8.53 -0.42 7.51
C GLY A 148 8.65 -1.65 8.43
N LEU A 149 8.77 -2.85 7.86
CA LEU A 149 8.98 -4.07 8.63
C LEU A 149 10.33 -4.05 9.36
N TYR A 150 11.36 -3.52 8.73
CA TYR A 150 12.67 -3.37 9.37
C TYR A 150 12.63 -2.36 10.50
N TYR A 151 12.13 -1.15 10.23
CA TYR A 151 12.10 -0.08 11.23
C TYR A 151 11.25 -0.41 12.47
N HIS A 152 10.03 -0.93 12.25
CA HIS A 152 9.10 -1.15 13.34
C HIS A 152 9.32 -2.48 14.09
N TYR A 153 9.85 -3.51 13.40
CA TYR A 153 9.89 -4.90 13.91
C TYR A 153 11.27 -5.55 13.81
N GLY A 154 12.26 -4.87 13.25
CA GLY A 154 13.62 -5.40 13.10
C GLY A 154 13.73 -6.55 12.08
N ILE A 155 12.73 -6.71 11.19
CA ILE A 155 12.74 -7.77 10.18
C ILE A 155 13.68 -7.40 9.04
N PRO A 156 14.78 -8.15 8.80
CA PRO A 156 15.74 -7.83 7.78
C PRO A 156 15.21 -8.14 6.37
N LYS A 157 15.72 -7.43 5.39
CA LYS A 157 15.57 -7.85 3.99
C LYS A 157 16.67 -8.84 3.62
N ARG A 158 16.38 -9.72 2.66
CA ARG A 158 17.34 -10.65 2.06
C ARG A 158 17.43 -10.40 0.56
N VAL A 159 18.64 -10.37 0.02
CA VAL A 159 18.87 -10.27 -1.42
C VAL A 159 18.47 -11.59 -2.09
N LEU A 160 17.77 -11.50 -3.21
CA LEU A 160 17.39 -12.65 -4.03
C LEU A 160 18.54 -13.01 -5.00
N ASP A 161 18.67 -14.29 -5.32
CA ASP A 161 19.63 -14.77 -6.32
C ASP A 161 19.36 -14.19 -7.71
N HIS A 162 18.08 -13.95 -8.01
CA HIS A 162 17.62 -13.33 -9.25
C HIS A 162 16.48 -12.36 -8.94
N LYS A 163 16.40 -11.28 -9.72
CA LYS A 163 15.31 -10.32 -9.62
C LYS A 163 13.96 -11.03 -9.74
N LEU A 164 13.10 -10.84 -8.76
CA LEU A 164 11.70 -11.27 -8.85
C LEU A 164 10.97 -10.28 -9.75
N PHE A 165 10.76 -10.69 -10.99
CA PHE A 165 10.27 -9.82 -12.05
C PHE A 165 9.17 -10.50 -12.88
N GLY A 166 7.95 -9.96 -12.80
CA GLY A 166 6.81 -10.56 -13.48
C GLY A 166 5.47 -10.31 -12.80
N VAL A 167 4.47 -11.12 -13.17
CA VAL A 167 3.12 -11.10 -12.57
C VAL A 167 2.85 -12.49 -12.00
N PHE A 168 2.69 -12.57 -10.70
CA PHE A 168 2.62 -13.83 -9.97
C PHE A 168 1.23 -14.04 -9.38
N GLU A 169 0.82 -15.30 -9.31
CA GLU A 169 -0.40 -15.70 -8.63
C GLU A 169 -0.16 -15.79 -7.12
N HIS A 170 -1.11 -15.28 -6.36
CA HIS A 170 -1.11 -15.28 -4.89
C HIS A 170 -2.37 -15.94 -4.37
N THR A 171 -2.26 -16.55 -3.20
CA THR A 171 -3.39 -17.12 -2.46
C THR A 171 -3.70 -16.26 -1.24
N VAL A 172 -4.98 -16.02 -0.99
CA VAL A 172 -5.45 -15.36 0.23
C VAL A 172 -5.35 -16.35 1.39
N GLU A 173 -4.57 -16.03 2.44
CA GLU A 173 -4.39 -16.88 3.62
C GLU A 173 -5.42 -16.59 4.72
N ASP A 174 -5.92 -15.34 4.76
CA ASP A 174 -7.02 -14.95 5.66
C ASP A 174 -8.19 -14.36 4.87
N PRO A 175 -9.09 -15.19 4.35
CA PRO A 175 -10.23 -14.75 3.55
C PRO A 175 -11.26 -13.94 4.35
N ASN A 176 -11.20 -14.00 5.69
CA ASN A 176 -12.11 -13.26 6.56
C ASN A 176 -11.60 -11.83 6.85
N TYR A 177 -10.35 -11.53 6.53
CA TYR A 177 -9.85 -10.19 6.77
C TYR A 177 -10.37 -9.20 5.72
N ILE A 178 -10.87 -8.08 6.21
CA ILE A 178 -11.61 -7.07 5.43
C ILE A 178 -10.86 -6.52 4.22
N LEU A 179 -9.52 -6.52 4.23
CA LEU A 179 -8.70 -6.07 3.11
C LEU A 179 -8.92 -6.91 1.84
N PHE A 180 -9.15 -8.22 2.01
CA PHE A 180 -9.37 -9.17 0.92
C PHE A 180 -10.85 -9.48 0.67
N ARG A 181 -11.73 -8.67 1.24
CA ARG A 181 -13.17 -8.84 1.03
C ARG A 181 -13.53 -8.73 -0.46
N GLY A 182 -14.22 -9.74 -0.98
CA GLY A 182 -14.63 -9.84 -2.37
C GLY A 182 -13.53 -10.32 -3.32
N PHE A 183 -12.36 -10.70 -2.81
CA PHE A 183 -11.34 -11.40 -3.59
C PHE A 183 -11.77 -12.85 -3.83
N ASP A 184 -11.33 -13.40 -4.96
CA ASP A 184 -11.29 -14.83 -5.18
C ASP A 184 -10.18 -15.46 -4.31
N ASP A 185 -10.15 -16.79 -4.20
CA ASP A 185 -9.12 -17.52 -3.43
C ASP A 185 -7.71 -17.22 -3.95
N THR A 186 -7.56 -16.96 -5.25
CA THR A 186 -6.31 -16.58 -5.89
C THR A 186 -6.45 -15.30 -6.70
N PHE A 187 -5.34 -14.57 -6.81
CA PHE A 187 -5.28 -13.31 -7.57
C PHE A 187 -3.85 -13.03 -8.05
N TRP A 188 -3.73 -12.16 -9.04
CA TRP A 188 -2.45 -11.85 -9.68
C TRP A 188 -1.92 -10.50 -9.26
N VAL A 189 -0.58 -10.42 -9.00
CA VAL A 189 0.10 -9.16 -8.62
C VAL A 189 1.42 -9.03 -9.38
N PRO A 190 1.73 -7.83 -9.95
CA PRO A 190 3.05 -7.50 -10.45
C PRO A 190 4.10 -7.39 -9.35
N HIS A 191 5.29 -7.90 -9.62
CA HIS A 191 6.48 -7.71 -8.78
C HIS A 191 7.67 -7.28 -9.63
N SER A 192 8.48 -6.39 -9.07
CA SER A 192 9.80 -6.00 -9.58
C SER A 192 10.69 -5.65 -8.40
N ARG A 193 11.46 -6.61 -7.90
CA ARG A 193 12.32 -6.42 -6.73
C ARG A 193 13.51 -7.37 -6.70
N ASN A 194 14.61 -6.92 -6.11
CA ASN A 194 15.83 -7.70 -5.90
C ASN A 194 15.95 -8.24 -4.48
N THR A 195 15.05 -7.86 -3.59
CA THR A 195 15.05 -8.26 -2.18
C THR A 195 13.71 -8.81 -1.74
N THR A 196 13.69 -9.53 -0.65
CA THR A 196 12.50 -10.09 0.00
C THR A 196 12.66 -10.06 1.52
N VAL A 197 11.57 -10.33 2.23
CA VAL A 197 11.57 -10.69 3.65
C VAL A 197 11.19 -12.14 3.80
N ASP A 198 11.79 -12.83 4.74
CA ASP A 198 11.49 -14.24 4.95
C ASP A 198 10.22 -14.41 5.79
N ARG A 199 9.39 -15.39 5.40
CA ARG A 199 8.14 -15.71 6.12
C ARG A 199 8.38 -15.98 7.59
N ALA A 200 9.43 -16.74 7.91
CA ALA A 200 9.74 -17.14 9.28
C ALA A 200 10.02 -15.94 10.19
N ASP A 201 10.67 -14.89 9.66
CA ASP A 201 10.95 -13.66 10.42
C ASP A 201 9.67 -12.88 10.73
N ILE A 202 8.71 -12.87 9.79
CA ILE A 202 7.40 -12.25 10.01
C ILE A 202 6.59 -13.05 11.05
N GLU A 203 6.55 -14.37 10.92
CA GLU A 203 5.82 -15.27 11.83
C GLU A 203 6.42 -15.30 13.25
N ALA A 204 7.69 -14.89 13.39
CA ALA A 204 8.33 -14.76 14.71
C ALA A 204 7.85 -13.52 15.49
N VAL A 205 7.18 -12.57 14.83
CA VAL A 205 6.63 -11.34 15.45
C VAL A 205 5.14 -11.54 15.71
N PRO A 206 4.69 -11.67 16.98
CA PRO A 206 3.30 -12.01 17.31
C PRO A 206 2.27 -10.95 16.82
N GLU A 207 2.70 -9.70 16.71
CA GLU A 207 1.85 -8.57 16.28
C GLU A 207 1.60 -8.55 14.75
N LEU A 208 2.31 -9.38 14.01
CA LEU A 208 2.19 -9.42 12.55
C LEU A 208 1.40 -10.65 12.10
N LYS A 209 0.58 -10.45 11.06
CA LYS A 209 -0.18 -11.52 10.44
C LYS A 209 -0.01 -11.47 8.92
N ILE A 210 0.38 -12.60 8.32
CA ILE A 210 0.41 -12.76 6.87
C ILE A 210 -1.02 -12.95 6.38
N LEU A 211 -1.39 -12.21 5.34
CA LEU A 211 -2.72 -12.21 4.75
C LEU A 211 -2.78 -12.90 3.39
N ALA A 212 -1.69 -12.84 2.63
CA ALA A 212 -1.59 -13.45 1.32
C ALA A 212 -0.13 -13.74 0.95
N SER A 213 0.09 -14.79 0.19
CA SER A 213 1.41 -15.18 -0.31
C SER A 213 1.34 -15.92 -1.64
N SER A 214 2.51 -16.15 -2.22
CA SER A 214 2.71 -16.89 -3.47
C SER A 214 3.81 -17.93 -3.30
N PRO A 215 3.67 -19.13 -3.86
CA PRO A 215 4.78 -20.10 -3.91
C PRO A 215 6.01 -19.59 -4.64
N GLU A 216 5.82 -18.74 -5.66
CA GLU A 216 6.91 -18.17 -6.48
C GLU A 216 7.42 -16.83 -5.95
N ALA A 217 6.52 -15.97 -5.45
CA ALA A 217 6.87 -14.60 -5.06
C ALA A 217 7.02 -14.41 -3.53
N GLY A 218 6.75 -15.43 -2.73
CA GLY A 218 6.83 -15.35 -1.27
C GLY A 218 5.67 -14.55 -0.66
N VAL A 219 5.89 -13.94 0.50
CA VAL A 219 4.88 -13.15 1.21
C VAL A 219 4.49 -11.92 0.39
N TYR A 220 3.18 -11.67 0.28
CA TYR A 220 2.65 -10.49 -0.41
C TYR A 220 2.11 -9.44 0.53
N ALA A 221 1.22 -9.83 1.43
CA ALA A 221 0.53 -8.89 2.30
C ALA A 221 0.67 -9.28 3.76
N VAL A 222 1.04 -8.31 4.59
CA VAL A 222 1.17 -8.43 6.04
C VAL A 222 0.43 -7.28 6.70
N LYS A 223 -0.17 -7.53 7.86
CA LYS A 223 -0.79 -6.48 8.68
C LYS A 223 -0.31 -6.56 10.12
N THR A 224 -0.45 -5.46 10.85
CA THR A 224 -0.38 -5.46 12.31
C THR A 224 -1.67 -6.00 12.92
N ASP A 225 -1.65 -6.48 14.16
CA ASP A 225 -2.84 -6.96 14.87
C ASP A 225 -3.97 -5.93 14.86
N GLN A 226 -3.63 -4.68 15.12
CA GLN A 226 -4.59 -3.57 15.09
C GLN A 226 -5.02 -3.16 13.67
N GLY A 227 -4.38 -3.69 12.60
CA GLY A 227 -4.69 -3.36 11.22
C GLY A 227 -4.36 -1.92 10.80
N ARG A 228 -3.63 -1.18 11.63
CA ARG A 228 -3.23 0.21 11.34
C ARG A 228 -2.09 0.31 10.33
N GLN A 229 -1.27 -0.72 10.23
CA GLN A 229 -0.19 -0.80 9.23
C GLN A 229 -0.43 -2.02 8.35
N VAL A 230 -0.32 -1.80 7.04
CA VAL A 230 -0.41 -2.83 6.00
C VAL A 230 0.84 -2.76 5.15
N PHE A 231 1.46 -3.89 4.90
CA PHE A 231 2.70 -4.03 4.13
C PHE A 231 2.44 -4.91 2.92
N LEU A 232 2.62 -4.34 1.72
CA LEU A 232 2.41 -5.02 0.43
C LEU A 232 3.75 -5.15 -0.30
N MET A 233 4.19 -6.37 -0.58
CA MET A 233 5.50 -6.64 -1.21
C MET A 233 5.48 -6.52 -2.74
N GLY A 234 4.32 -6.36 -3.35
CA GLY A 234 4.13 -6.23 -4.79
C GLY A 234 3.46 -4.92 -5.17
N HIS A 235 3.25 -4.74 -6.47
CA HIS A 235 2.80 -3.49 -7.08
C HIS A 235 1.44 -3.65 -7.76
N ALA A 236 0.36 -3.69 -6.97
CA ALA A 236 -0.99 -3.79 -7.52
C ALA A 236 -1.39 -2.54 -8.35
N GLU A 237 -0.77 -1.38 -8.08
CA GLU A 237 -0.99 -0.10 -8.76
C GLU A 237 -0.42 -0.03 -10.18
N TYR A 238 0.47 -0.94 -10.59
CA TYR A 238 1.19 -0.87 -11.86
C TYR A 238 0.27 -0.85 -13.07
N ASP A 239 0.65 -0.01 -14.04
CA ASP A 239 0.06 0.00 -15.38
C ASP A 239 0.46 -1.22 -16.20
N ARG A 240 -0.34 -1.49 -17.25
CA ARG A 240 -0.08 -2.59 -18.20
C ARG A 240 1.37 -2.67 -18.65
N ASP A 241 1.95 -1.53 -19.02
CA ASP A 241 3.25 -1.49 -19.68
C ASP A 241 4.42 -1.15 -18.73
N THR A 242 4.18 -1.08 -17.41
CA THR A 242 5.23 -0.73 -16.43
C THR A 242 6.39 -1.71 -16.47
N LEU A 243 6.13 -3.02 -16.35
CA LEU A 243 7.17 -4.04 -16.42
C LEU A 243 7.83 -4.11 -17.80
N ARG A 244 7.09 -3.86 -18.88
CA ARG A 244 7.63 -3.79 -20.23
C ARG A 244 8.61 -2.62 -20.39
N LYS A 245 8.23 -1.44 -19.93
CA LYS A 245 9.10 -0.25 -19.95
C LYS A 245 10.39 -0.50 -19.15
N GLU A 246 10.26 -1.12 -18.00
CA GLU A 246 11.39 -1.50 -17.14
C GLU A 246 12.30 -2.52 -17.84
N TYR A 247 11.74 -3.60 -18.38
CA TYR A 247 12.47 -4.60 -19.16
C TYR A 247 13.25 -3.98 -20.31
N MET A 248 12.59 -3.14 -21.14
CA MET A 248 13.22 -2.50 -22.29
C MET A 248 14.31 -1.49 -21.88
N ARG A 249 14.11 -0.76 -20.80
CA ARG A 249 15.11 0.16 -20.23
C ARG A 249 16.37 -0.60 -19.80
N ASP A 250 16.20 -1.67 -19.03
CA ASP A 250 17.30 -2.43 -18.45
C ASP A 250 18.05 -3.20 -19.54
N LEU A 251 17.32 -3.74 -20.53
CA LEU A 251 17.92 -4.36 -21.72
C LEU A 251 18.75 -3.36 -22.54
N ALA A 252 18.23 -2.14 -22.75
CA ALA A 252 18.96 -1.08 -23.46
C ALA A 252 20.19 -0.58 -22.70
N ALA A 253 20.17 -0.68 -21.37
CA ALA A 253 21.31 -0.37 -20.50
C ALA A 253 22.34 -1.51 -20.42
N GLY A 254 22.13 -2.64 -21.09
CA GLY A 254 23.02 -3.81 -21.06
C GLY A 254 22.98 -4.59 -19.74
N VAL A 255 21.93 -4.42 -18.95
CA VAL A 255 21.71 -5.21 -17.74
C VAL A 255 21.28 -6.61 -18.13
N ASP A 256 21.85 -7.63 -17.49
CA ASP A 256 21.39 -9.02 -17.64
C ASP A 256 20.03 -9.21 -16.94
N ILE A 257 18.97 -8.86 -17.66
CA ILE A 257 17.60 -8.96 -17.17
C ILE A 257 16.83 -10.06 -17.89
N GLN A 258 16.16 -10.90 -17.11
CA GLN A 258 15.26 -11.92 -17.65
C GLN A 258 13.92 -11.32 -18.05
N LEU A 259 13.22 -11.99 -18.99
CA LEU A 259 11.83 -11.65 -19.33
C LEU A 259 10.96 -11.69 -18.06
N PRO A 260 10.04 -10.71 -17.89
CA PRO A 260 9.11 -10.75 -16.77
C PRO A 260 8.20 -11.98 -16.87
N LYS A 261 8.24 -12.83 -15.84
CA LYS A 261 7.47 -14.08 -15.79
C LYS A 261 5.96 -13.83 -15.85
N HIS A 262 5.25 -14.70 -16.54
CA HIS A 262 3.77 -14.69 -16.65
C HIS A 262 3.17 -13.38 -17.16
N TYR A 263 3.96 -12.57 -17.86
CA TYR A 263 3.57 -11.23 -18.29
C TYR A 263 3.28 -11.12 -19.77
N PHE A 264 4.20 -11.56 -20.63
CA PHE A 264 3.98 -11.55 -22.08
C PHE A 264 3.26 -12.81 -22.55
N PRO A 265 2.29 -12.71 -23.50
CA PRO A 265 1.69 -13.88 -24.12
C PRO A 265 2.75 -14.74 -24.84
N ASN A 266 2.89 -16.00 -24.45
CA ASN A 266 3.89 -16.95 -24.96
C ASN A 266 5.34 -16.44 -24.87
N ASP A 267 5.64 -15.66 -23.83
CA ASP A 267 6.95 -15.03 -23.57
C ASP A 267 7.47 -14.17 -24.75
N ASP A 268 6.57 -13.63 -25.57
CA ASP A 268 6.92 -12.78 -26.70
C ASP A 268 6.81 -11.29 -26.33
N PRO A 269 7.95 -10.56 -26.16
CA PRO A 269 7.96 -9.17 -25.72
C PRO A 269 7.36 -8.20 -26.76
N ASN A 270 7.13 -8.66 -27.99
CA ASN A 270 6.47 -7.87 -29.04
C ASN A 270 4.93 -7.88 -28.88
N LYS A 271 4.39 -8.82 -28.13
CA LYS A 271 2.95 -8.90 -27.88
C LYS A 271 2.54 -8.00 -26.73
N LYS A 272 1.31 -7.48 -26.83
CA LYS A 272 0.71 -6.67 -25.79
C LYS A 272 0.40 -7.53 -24.56
N PRO A 273 0.94 -7.21 -23.37
CA PRO A 273 0.67 -8.00 -22.18
C PRO A 273 -0.80 -7.83 -21.71
N PRO A 274 -1.45 -8.92 -21.27
CA PRO A 274 -2.76 -8.83 -20.64
C PRO A 274 -2.65 -8.22 -19.23
N VAL A 275 -3.65 -7.46 -18.80
CA VAL A 275 -3.75 -7.03 -17.40
C VAL A 275 -4.64 -8.02 -16.65
N ARG A 276 -4.09 -8.70 -15.65
CA ARG A 276 -4.79 -9.69 -14.83
C ARG A 276 -4.94 -9.28 -13.36
N TRP A 277 -4.41 -8.12 -12.97
CA TRP A 277 -4.39 -7.64 -11.59
C TRP A 277 -5.28 -6.42 -11.32
N ARG A 278 -5.82 -5.76 -12.35
CA ARG A 278 -6.51 -4.47 -12.19
C ARG A 278 -7.75 -4.55 -11.31
N SER A 279 -8.59 -5.58 -11.46
CA SER A 279 -9.79 -5.73 -10.65
C SER A 279 -9.47 -5.90 -9.17
N CYS A 280 -8.51 -6.79 -8.87
CA CYS A 280 -8.03 -7.01 -7.52
C CYS A 280 -7.32 -5.79 -6.94
N ALA A 281 -6.53 -5.06 -7.75
CA ALA A 281 -5.93 -3.80 -7.34
C ALA A 281 -6.97 -2.77 -6.91
N HIS A 282 -7.98 -2.52 -7.74
CA HIS A 282 -9.05 -1.59 -7.39
C HIS A 282 -9.80 -2.01 -6.13
N LEU A 283 -10.04 -3.31 -5.97
CA LEU A 283 -10.72 -3.85 -4.80
C LEU A 283 -9.86 -3.70 -3.54
N LEU A 284 -8.55 -4.01 -3.63
CA LEU A 284 -7.59 -3.86 -2.53
C LEU A 284 -7.57 -2.44 -1.98
N TYR A 285 -7.36 -1.46 -2.85
CA TYR A 285 -7.30 -0.05 -2.45
C TYR A 285 -8.66 0.49 -1.98
N ALA A 286 -9.76 0.07 -2.60
CA ALA A 286 -11.10 0.42 -2.16
C ALA A 286 -11.40 -0.17 -0.76
N ASN A 287 -11.00 -1.42 -0.50
CA ASN A 287 -11.14 -2.05 0.80
C ASN A 287 -10.27 -1.37 1.86
N TRP A 288 -9.00 -1.05 1.54
CA TRP A 288 -8.15 -0.30 2.46
C TRP A 288 -8.77 1.06 2.83
N LEU A 289 -9.18 1.84 1.83
CA LEU A 289 -9.81 3.15 2.06
C LEU A 289 -11.11 3.04 2.86
N ASN A 290 -11.95 2.06 2.54
CA ASN A 290 -13.23 1.92 3.20
C ASN A 290 -13.10 1.35 4.61
N TYR A 291 -12.33 0.27 4.78
CA TYR A 291 -12.34 -0.50 6.03
C TYR A 291 -11.19 -0.18 6.97
N CYS A 292 -10.00 0.10 6.44
CA CYS A 292 -8.84 0.40 7.27
C CYS A 292 -8.66 1.90 7.52
N VAL A 293 -9.22 2.76 6.64
CA VAL A 293 -9.10 4.21 6.76
C VAL A 293 -10.41 4.82 7.26
N TYR A 294 -11.52 4.69 6.49
CA TYR A 294 -12.76 5.41 6.76
C TYR A 294 -13.55 4.84 7.94
N GLN A 295 -13.79 3.51 7.96
CA GLN A 295 -14.69 2.88 8.91
C GLN A 295 -14.12 2.79 10.34
N THR A 296 -12.81 2.73 10.47
CA THR A 296 -12.10 2.58 11.74
C THR A 296 -11.51 3.90 12.25
N ALA A 297 -11.53 4.97 11.44
CA ALA A 297 -11.06 6.28 11.87
C ALA A 297 -11.93 6.83 13.01
N PRO A 298 -11.34 7.52 14.00
CA PRO A 298 -12.11 8.22 15.02
C PRO A 298 -12.96 9.32 14.38
N TYR A 299 -14.09 9.68 15.03
CA TYR A 299 -14.95 10.75 14.56
C TYR A 299 -14.18 12.08 14.38
N ASP A 300 -13.37 12.45 15.39
CA ASP A 300 -12.42 13.54 15.27
C ASP A 300 -11.01 12.95 15.04
N ILE A 301 -10.43 13.22 13.87
CA ILE A 301 -9.12 12.70 13.52
C ILE A 301 -8.00 13.13 14.49
N ARG A 302 -8.19 14.23 15.23
CA ARG A 302 -7.25 14.69 16.28
C ARG A 302 -7.19 13.75 17.47
N ASP A 303 -8.15 12.83 17.60
CA ASP A 303 -8.18 11.83 18.67
C ASP A 303 -7.30 10.59 18.35
N ILE A 304 -6.61 10.56 17.21
CA ILE A 304 -5.67 9.47 16.84
C ILE A 304 -4.58 9.31 17.91
N GLU A 305 -4.04 10.41 18.44
CA GLU A 305 -2.99 10.38 19.46
C GLU A 305 -3.40 9.62 20.74
N LYS A 306 -4.68 9.58 21.05
CA LYS A 306 -5.19 8.99 22.28
C LYS A 306 -5.28 7.47 22.26
N GLY A 307 -5.04 6.83 21.08
CA GLY A 307 -5.10 5.38 20.96
C GLY A 307 -6.47 4.77 21.24
N ILE A 308 -7.51 5.60 21.32
CA ILE A 308 -8.86 5.14 21.64
C ILE A 308 -9.48 4.56 20.38
N ARG A 309 -9.46 3.23 20.26
CA ARG A 309 -10.49 2.53 19.49
C ARG A 309 -11.76 2.56 20.32
N THR A 310 -12.80 3.18 19.85
CA THR A 310 -14.14 2.87 20.30
C THR A 310 -14.54 1.53 19.67
N ASP A 311 -14.05 0.44 20.25
CA ASP A 311 -14.64 -0.89 20.08
C ASP A 311 -15.91 -0.87 20.95
N ASP A 312 -17.06 -0.55 20.37
CA ASP A 312 -18.40 -0.84 20.82
C ASP A 312 -19.29 -1.26 19.64
#